data_510181ab4506acfe74b642310876473f
#
_entry.id   510181ab4506acfe74b642310876473f
#
_cell.length_a   1.000
_cell.length_b   1.000
_cell.length_c   1.000
_cell.angle_alpha   90.00
_cell.angle_beta   90.00
_cell.angle_gamma   90.00
#
_symmetry.space_group_name_H-M   'P 1'
#
loop_
_entity.id
_entity.type
_entity.pdbx_description
1 polymer ?
#
loop_
_entity_poly.entity_id
_entity_poly.type
_entity_poly.pdbx_seq_one_letter_code
_entity_poly.pdbx_strand_id
1 'polypeptide(L)'
;MKELISTISLLYSIPVCRIVSLKEEKVFTVITKTERFVLKLLPYPAMETAFITDTMVYLSNSGFHDFNEIIFTAEGKPTGKFQDRFTLLTKELKGRVPSYKKREDVTAVSMYLASLHHAASHFFPIHSYPDRIKWGKMIETMNTGKNDLIQLKNEISSVAGKKSDFDTAFLTHCDTAIQEIETAIFGLKPFYSDLSNDARKRGGFCHHDPAHHNFLIDDHGIVTGFDFDYAIADIPAHDVAALLLKILKTNHWHPAAAKCCLSAYS
;
A
#
# COMPACT_ATOMS: atom_id res chain seq x y z
N MET A 1 4.10 28.17 -5.20
CA MET A 1 2.65 28.06 -4.85
C MET A 1 1.72 28.69 -5.90
N LYS A 2 1.92 29.94 -6.32
CA LYS A 2 1.07 30.56 -7.39
C LYS A 2 1.09 29.78 -8.70
N GLU A 3 2.28 29.35 -9.14
CA GLU A 3 2.46 28.51 -10.32
C GLU A 3 1.71 27.18 -10.20
N LEU A 4 1.78 26.51 -9.05
CA LEU A 4 1.04 25.26 -8.81
C LEU A 4 -0.49 25.48 -8.91
N ILE A 5 -1.01 26.57 -8.34
CA ILE A 5 -2.43 26.92 -8.44
C ILE A 5 -2.85 27.06 -9.91
N SER A 6 -2.12 27.85 -10.70
CA SER A 6 -2.45 28.06 -12.12
C SER A 6 -2.35 26.77 -12.93
N THR A 7 -1.30 25.97 -12.68
CA THR A 7 -1.11 24.69 -13.38
C THR A 7 -2.23 23.70 -13.06
N ILE A 8 -2.59 23.53 -11.79
CA ILE A 8 -3.66 22.59 -11.38
C ILE A 8 -5.01 23.06 -11.90
N SER A 9 -5.28 24.39 -11.86
CA SER A 9 -6.53 24.93 -12.43
C SER A 9 -6.66 24.62 -13.92
N LEU A 10 -5.59 24.74 -14.68
CA LEU A 10 -5.57 24.47 -16.11
C LEU A 10 -5.65 22.96 -16.39
N LEU A 11 -4.81 22.15 -15.74
CA LEU A 11 -4.73 20.70 -15.97
C LEU A 11 -6.06 20.00 -15.72
N TYR A 12 -6.78 20.39 -14.68
CA TYR A 12 -8.00 19.70 -14.24
C TYR A 12 -9.28 20.51 -14.54
N SER A 13 -9.18 21.68 -15.18
CA SER A 13 -10.31 22.59 -15.46
C SER A 13 -11.15 22.91 -14.22
N ILE A 14 -10.50 23.11 -13.07
CA ILE A 14 -11.15 23.43 -11.80
C ILE A 14 -10.74 24.84 -11.32
N PRO A 15 -11.67 25.63 -10.75
CA PRO A 15 -11.37 26.97 -10.25
C PRO A 15 -10.69 26.92 -8.88
N VAL A 16 -9.38 26.64 -8.85
CA VAL A 16 -8.62 26.56 -7.60
C VAL A 16 -8.53 27.92 -6.92
N CYS A 17 -9.05 28.02 -5.70
CA CYS A 17 -8.95 29.20 -4.87
C CYS A 17 -7.69 29.22 -4.01
N ARG A 18 -7.30 28.05 -3.47
CA ARG A 18 -6.18 27.92 -2.54
C ARG A 18 -5.60 26.50 -2.58
N ILE A 19 -4.28 26.39 -2.37
CA ILE A 19 -3.57 25.12 -2.11
C ILE A 19 -2.87 25.22 -0.76
N VAL A 20 -3.04 24.19 0.08
CA VAL A 20 -2.43 24.07 1.41
C VAL A 20 -1.61 22.81 1.48
N SER A 21 -0.35 22.90 1.90
CA SER A 21 0.51 21.71 2.08
C SER A 21 0.03 20.90 3.27
N LEU A 22 -0.12 19.58 3.07
CA LEU A 22 -0.37 18.58 4.12
C LEU A 22 0.92 17.85 4.50
N LYS A 23 1.75 17.56 3.49
CA LYS A 23 3.07 16.95 3.67
C LYS A 23 4.01 17.66 2.71
N GLU A 24 5.11 18.16 3.24
CA GLU A 24 6.04 19.02 2.52
C GLU A 24 6.33 18.51 1.10
N GLU A 25 6.07 19.39 0.13
CA GLU A 25 6.33 19.21 -1.30
C GLU A 25 5.76 17.93 -1.96
N LYS A 26 4.86 17.21 -1.29
CA LYS A 26 4.33 15.93 -1.79
C LYS A 26 2.81 15.87 -1.84
N VAL A 27 2.14 16.31 -0.78
CA VAL A 27 0.69 16.19 -0.63
C VAL A 27 0.09 17.53 -0.23
N PHE A 28 -0.97 17.90 -0.93
CA PHE A 28 -1.62 19.20 -0.76
C PHE A 28 -3.15 19.04 -0.74
N THR A 29 -3.83 19.86 0.04
CA THR A 29 -5.26 20.09 -0.14
C THR A 29 -5.46 21.19 -1.18
N VAL A 30 -6.26 20.90 -2.20
CA VAL A 30 -6.71 21.85 -3.22
C VAL A 30 -8.13 22.27 -2.88
N ILE A 31 -8.36 23.57 -2.73
CA ILE A 31 -9.63 24.15 -2.28
C ILE A 31 -10.23 25.00 -3.42
N THR A 32 -11.45 24.68 -3.79
CA THR A 32 -12.29 25.50 -4.65
C THR A 32 -13.37 26.21 -3.81
N LYS A 33 -14.32 26.87 -4.42
CA LYS A 33 -15.45 27.50 -3.71
C LYS A 33 -16.43 26.47 -3.11
N THR A 34 -16.51 25.28 -3.69
CA THR A 34 -17.55 24.28 -3.37
C THR A 34 -16.97 22.95 -2.93
N GLU A 35 -15.75 22.61 -3.32
CA GLU A 35 -15.17 21.29 -3.14
C GLU A 35 -13.72 21.35 -2.65
N ARG A 36 -13.28 20.23 -2.12
CA ARG A 36 -11.90 20.02 -1.67
C ARG A 36 -11.37 18.74 -2.30
N PHE A 37 -10.10 18.78 -2.70
CA PHE A 37 -9.40 17.69 -3.32
C PHE A 37 -8.04 17.47 -2.64
N VAL A 38 -7.48 16.28 -2.80
CA VAL A 38 -6.12 15.96 -2.41
C VAL A 38 -5.27 15.84 -3.68
N LEU A 39 -4.22 16.63 -3.75
CA LEU A 39 -3.21 16.59 -4.81
C LEU A 39 -1.97 15.90 -4.28
N LYS A 40 -1.52 14.84 -4.95
CA LYS A 40 -0.19 14.25 -4.75
C LYS A 40 0.72 14.61 -5.91
N LEU A 41 1.97 14.98 -5.61
CA LEU A 41 3.07 15.04 -6.56
C LEU A 41 3.86 13.73 -6.44
N LEU A 42 3.64 12.84 -7.41
CA LEU A 42 4.21 11.50 -7.40
C LEU A 42 5.69 11.55 -7.83
N PRO A 43 6.60 11.00 -7.02
CA PRO A 43 8.04 10.98 -7.33
C PRO A 43 8.45 9.78 -8.19
N TYR A 44 7.48 9.00 -8.67
CA TYR A 44 7.70 7.73 -9.35
C TYR A 44 7.98 7.91 -10.85
N PRO A 45 8.77 7.02 -11.47
CA PRO A 45 8.88 6.93 -12.92
C PRO A 45 7.53 6.74 -13.60
N ALA A 46 7.44 7.09 -14.89
CA ALA A 46 6.19 7.03 -15.64
C ALA A 46 5.51 5.65 -15.61
N MET A 47 6.28 4.58 -15.71
CA MET A 47 5.76 3.21 -15.67
C MET A 47 5.13 2.87 -14.32
N GLU A 48 5.78 3.22 -13.21
CA GLU A 48 5.23 2.98 -11.88
C GLU A 48 3.99 3.83 -11.61
N THR A 49 4.04 5.11 -12.02
CA THR A 49 2.88 6.01 -11.95
C THR A 49 1.70 5.44 -12.73
N ALA A 50 1.95 4.91 -13.93
CA ALA A 50 0.91 4.27 -14.74
C ALA A 50 0.30 3.06 -14.02
N PHE A 51 1.12 2.18 -13.42
CA PHE A 51 0.58 1.04 -12.66
C PHE A 51 -0.35 1.50 -11.52
N ILE A 52 0.08 2.50 -10.72
CA ILE A 52 -0.73 3.05 -9.62
C ILE A 52 -2.08 3.55 -10.15
N THR A 53 -2.07 4.33 -11.22
CA THR A 53 -3.31 4.87 -11.79
C THR A 53 -4.17 3.82 -12.49
N ASP A 54 -3.55 2.84 -13.16
CA ASP A 54 -4.28 1.74 -13.80
C ASP A 54 -5.06 0.90 -12.78
N THR A 55 -4.47 0.62 -11.60
CA THR A 55 -5.18 -0.09 -10.52
C THR A 55 -6.38 0.71 -10.03
N MET A 56 -6.24 2.02 -9.83
CA MET A 56 -7.33 2.89 -9.36
C MET A 56 -8.43 3.04 -10.42
N VAL A 57 -8.06 3.22 -11.68
CA VAL A 57 -9.03 3.28 -12.80
C VAL A 57 -9.77 1.95 -12.96
N TYR A 58 -9.06 0.83 -12.79
CA TYR A 58 -9.68 -0.49 -12.84
C TYR A 58 -10.72 -0.68 -11.73
N LEU A 59 -10.43 -0.26 -10.50
CA LEU A 59 -11.41 -0.31 -9.40
C LEU A 59 -12.68 0.47 -9.72
N SER A 60 -12.57 1.71 -10.18
CA SER A 60 -13.74 2.52 -10.59
C SER A 60 -14.55 1.81 -11.68
N ASN A 61 -13.88 1.25 -12.70
CA ASN A 61 -14.52 0.55 -13.81
C ASN A 61 -15.17 -0.77 -13.37
N SER A 62 -14.68 -1.40 -12.29
CA SER A 62 -15.26 -2.61 -11.69
C SER A 62 -16.45 -2.30 -10.77
N GLY A 63 -16.82 -1.02 -10.60
CA GLY A 63 -17.89 -0.59 -9.72
C GLY A 63 -17.51 -0.54 -8.22
N PHE A 64 -16.23 -0.59 -7.90
CA PHE A 64 -15.73 -0.39 -6.55
C PHE A 64 -15.40 1.08 -6.35
N HIS A 65 -16.09 1.74 -5.42
CA HIS A 65 -15.99 3.19 -5.18
C HIS A 65 -15.54 3.54 -3.77
N ASP A 66 -15.29 2.55 -2.91
CA ASP A 66 -14.84 2.77 -1.53
C ASP A 66 -13.33 3.09 -1.44
N PHE A 67 -12.89 3.98 -2.30
CA PHE A 67 -11.52 4.51 -2.31
C PHE A 67 -11.48 5.96 -2.82
N ASN A 68 -10.31 6.60 -2.75
CA ASN A 68 -10.12 7.98 -3.24
C ASN A 68 -10.03 8.02 -4.77
N GLU A 69 -11.16 8.11 -5.44
CA GLU A 69 -11.25 8.11 -6.90
C GLU A 69 -10.46 9.25 -7.55
N ILE A 70 -9.90 8.94 -8.72
CA ILE A 70 -9.12 9.90 -9.52
C ILE A 70 -10.02 10.96 -10.14
N ILE A 71 -9.61 12.21 -10.04
CA ILE A 71 -10.12 13.30 -10.88
C ILE A 71 -9.24 13.37 -12.12
N PHE A 72 -9.85 13.10 -13.27
CA PHE A 72 -9.13 13.11 -14.55
C PHE A 72 -8.80 14.54 -14.98
N THR A 73 -7.69 14.70 -15.71
CA THR A 73 -7.35 15.97 -16.33
C THR A 73 -8.38 16.38 -17.39
N ALA A 74 -8.36 17.63 -17.83
CA ALA A 74 -9.21 18.13 -18.93
C ALA A 74 -9.04 17.33 -20.24
N GLU A 75 -7.88 16.67 -20.42
CA GLU A 75 -7.60 15.80 -21.55
C GLU A 75 -8.06 14.34 -21.33
N GLY A 76 -8.71 14.03 -20.20
CA GLY A 76 -9.13 12.67 -19.86
C GLY A 76 -8.00 11.74 -19.40
N LYS A 77 -6.85 12.27 -18.98
CA LYS A 77 -5.74 11.50 -18.44
C LYS A 77 -5.84 11.36 -16.91
N PRO A 78 -5.43 10.24 -16.31
CA PRO A 78 -5.49 10.04 -14.86
C PRO A 78 -4.46 10.92 -14.11
N THR A 79 -3.41 11.38 -14.79
CA THR A 79 -2.37 12.26 -14.24
C THR A 79 -2.02 13.40 -15.20
N GLY A 80 -1.65 14.53 -14.64
CA GLY A 80 -0.96 15.60 -15.35
C GLY A 80 0.52 15.65 -14.98
N LYS A 81 1.19 16.75 -15.31
CA LYS A 81 2.56 17.04 -14.89
C LYS A 81 2.68 18.42 -14.29
N PHE A 82 3.46 18.51 -13.22
CA PHE A 82 3.94 19.76 -12.65
C PHE A 82 5.44 19.64 -12.44
N GLN A 83 6.22 20.43 -13.17
CA GLN A 83 7.67 20.31 -13.28
C GLN A 83 8.05 18.88 -13.74
N ASP A 84 8.91 18.19 -13.00
CA ASP A 84 9.37 16.82 -13.25
C ASP A 84 8.51 15.73 -12.63
N ARG A 85 7.43 16.09 -11.89
CA ARG A 85 6.56 15.15 -11.15
C ARG A 85 5.21 14.97 -11.82
N PHE A 86 4.66 13.77 -11.68
CA PHE A 86 3.27 13.52 -12.04
C PHE A 86 2.33 14.05 -10.96
N THR A 87 1.20 14.63 -11.38
CA THR A 87 0.13 15.09 -10.49
C THR A 87 -0.98 14.05 -10.44
N LEU A 88 -1.39 13.63 -9.26
CA LEU A 88 -2.57 12.80 -9.03
C LEU A 88 -3.55 13.60 -8.18
N LEU A 89 -4.72 13.91 -8.74
CA LEU A 89 -5.77 14.62 -8.04
C LEU A 89 -6.91 13.66 -7.69
N THR A 90 -7.35 13.66 -6.43
CA THR A 90 -8.44 12.84 -5.94
C THR A 90 -9.40 13.67 -5.09
N LYS A 91 -10.65 13.21 -4.90
CA LYS A 91 -11.56 13.85 -3.94
C LYS A 91 -11.02 13.73 -2.51
N GLU A 92 -11.22 14.77 -1.70
CA GLU A 92 -10.92 14.68 -0.26
C GLU A 92 -11.94 13.77 0.39
N LEU A 93 -11.45 12.75 1.10
CA LEU A 93 -12.27 11.82 1.85
C LEU A 93 -12.59 12.38 3.23
N LYS A 94 -13.73 12.01 3.79
CA LYS A 94 -14.16 12.36 5.15
C LYS A 94 -14.30 11.10 5.97
N GLY A 95 -14.01 11.20 7.26
CA GLY A 95 -14.13 10.09 8.19
C GLY A 95 -13.06 10.16 9.28
N ARG A 96 -13.13 9.23 10.20
CA ARG A 96 -12.11 9.02 11.24
C ARG A 96 -11.16 7.90 10.84
N VAL A 97 -9.93 8.00 11.27
CA VAL A 97 -8.95 6.92 11.14
C VAL A 97 -9.38 5.72 12.02
N PRO A 98 -9.39 4.47 11.51
CA PRO A 98 -9.68 3.29 12.31
C PRO A 98 -8.61 3.06 13.39
N SER A 99 -9.02 2.43 14.48
CA SER A 99 -8.12 2.00 15.55
C SER A 99 -8.05 0.48 15.59
N TYR A 100 -6.89 -0.10 15.32
CA TYR A 100 -6.70 -1.55 15.42
C TYR A 100 -6.77 -2.11 16.86
N LYS A 101 -7.00 -1.26 17.87
CA LYS A 101 -7.38 -1.66 19.22
C LYS A 101 -8.89 -1.97 19.35
N LYS A 102 -9.71 -1.46 18.43
CA LYS A 102 -11.15 -1.65 18.43
C LYS A 102 -11.52 -2.82 17.52
N ARG A 103 -12.25 -3.79 18.06
CA ARG A 103 -12.68 -4.97 17.32
C ARG A 103 -13.52 -4.61 16.08
N GLU A 104 -14.41 -3.64 16.24
CA GLU A 104 -15.31 -3.17 15.18
C GLU A 104 -14.49 -2.61 14.00
N ASP A 105 -13.47 -1.81 14.28
CA ASP A 105 -12.62 -1.22 13.26
C ASP A 105 -11.76 -2.30 12.56
N VAL A 106 -11.24 -3.27 13.32
CA VAL A 106 -10.52 -4.43 12.75
C VAL A 106 -11.44 -5.20 11.81
N THR A 107 -12.68 -5.49 12.24
CA THR A 107 -13.67 -6.18 11.40
C THR A 107 -13.95 -5.39 10.13
N ALA A 108 -14.25 -4.09 10.23
CA ALA A 108 -14.60 -3.25 9.11
C ALA A 108 -13.46 -3.15 8.08
N VAL A 109 -12.21 -2.93 8.53
CA VAL A 109 -11.04 -2.87 7.63
C VAL A 109 -10.75 -4.23 6.99
N SER A 110 -10.96 -5.34 7.71
CA SER A 110 -10.76 -6.69 7.15
C SER A 110 -11.79 -7.01 6.06
N MET A 111 -13.06 -6.66 6.28
CA MET A 111 -14.12 -6.79 5.27
C MET A 111 -13.87 -5.89 4.06
N TYR A 112 -13.43 -4.64 4.29
CA TYR A 112 -13.02 -3.74 3.21
C TYR A 112 -11.91 -4.37 2.36
N LEU A 113 -10.88 -4.94 2.99
CA LEU A 113 -9.76 -5.55 2.27
C LEU A 113 -10.22 -6.77 1.44
N ALA A 114 -11.15 -7.57 1.95
CA ALA A 114 -11.77 -8.66 1.20
C ALA A 114 -12.52 -8.14 -0.04
N SER A 115 -13.32 -7.08 0.14
CA SER A 115 -14.06 -6.43 -0.96
C SER A 115 -13.14 -5.81 -1.99
N LEU A 116 -12.05 -5.17 -1.56
CA LEU A 116 -11.00 -4.64 -2.44
C LEU A 116 -10.38 -5.75 -3.28
N HIS A 117 -9.97 -6.87 -2.67
CA HIS A 117 -9.36 -7.98 -3.39
C HIS A 117 -10.34 -8.66 -4.36
N HIS A 118 -11.62 -8.72 -3.99
CA HIS A 118 -12.66 -9.19 -4.90
C HIS A 118 -12.80 -8.27 -6.12
N ALA A 119 -12.88 -6.97 -5.90
CA ALA A 119 -12.97 -5.97 -6.97
C ALA A 119 -11.69 -5.90 -7.83
N ALA A 120 -10.52 -6.09 -7.21
CA ALA A 120 -9.23 -6.12 -7.90
C ALA A 120 -9.01 -7.39 -8.73
N SER A 121 -9.81 -8.45 -8.52
CA SER A 121 -9.68 -9.68 -9.30
C SER A 121 -9.87 -9.42 -10.80
N HIS A 122 -9.15 -10.19 -11.62
CA HIS A 122 -9.11 -10.02 -13.09
C HIS A 122 -8.41 -8.74 -13.59
N PHE A 123 -7.75 -8.00 -12.68
CA PHE A 123 -6.82 -6.98 -13.13
C PHE A 123 -5.57 -7.65 -13.71
N PHE A 124 -5.30 -7.38 -14.98
CA PHE A 124 -4.08 -7.80 -15.64
C PHE A 124 -3.32 -6.56 -16.10
N PRO A 125 -2.09 -6.35 -15.62
CA PRO A 125 -1.28 -5.22 -16.05
C PRO A 125 -1.09 -5.23 -17.58
N ILE A 126 -1.42 -4.12 -18.24
CA ILE A 126 -1.35 -4.00 -19.70
C ILE A 126 0.11 -3.93 -20.18
N HIS A 127 0.99 -3.39 -19.35
CA HIS A 127 2.41 -3.25 -19.64
C HIS A 127 3.27 -4.09 -18.70
N SER A 128 4.54 -4.24 -19.03
CA SER A 128 5.52 -4.83 -18.12
C SER A 128 5.87 -3.82 -17.03
N TYR A 129 5.53 -4.15 -15.79
CA TYR A 129 5.87 -3.36 -14.60
C TYR A 129 6.75 -4.21 -13.66
N PRO A 130 8.05 -4.40 -13.96
CA PRO A 130 8.89 -5.40 -13.28
C PRO A 130 8.94 -5.21 -11.76
N ASP A 131 8.90 -3.95 -11.30
CA ASP A 131 8.95 -3.64 -9.87
C ASP A 131 7.59 -3.75 -9.18
N ARG A 132 6.49 -3.83 -9.95
CA ARG A 132 5.12 -3.90 -9.45
C ARG A 132 4.47 -5.27 -9.62
N ILE A 133 5.06 -6.18 -10.41
CA ILE A 133 4.56 -7.55 -10.60
C ILE A 133 5.38 -8.49 -9.71
N LYS A 134 4.77 -8.97 -8.62
CA LYS A 134 5.42 -9.77 -7.57
C LYS A 134 4.91 -11.20 -7.45
N TRP A 135 4.00 -11.64 -8.34
CA TRP A 135 3.54 -13.03 -8.36
C TRP A 135 4.71 -14.02 -8.44
N GLY A 136 4.81 -14.89 -7.46
CA GLY A 136 5.87 -15.89 -7.36
C GLY A 136 7.19 -15.39 -6.78
N LYS A 137 7.29 -14.15 -6.34
CA LYS A 137 8.53 -13.53 -5.86
C LYS A 137 8.75 -13.62 -4.35
N MET A 138 7.73 -13.99 -3.56
CA MET A 138 7.82 -13.94 -2.09
C MET A 138 8.98 -14.77 -1.54
N ILE A 139 9.16 -16.02 -1.99
CA ILE A 139 10.27 -16.86 -1.52
C ILE A 139 11.63 -16.30 -1.92
N GLU A 140 11.74 -15.74 -3.13
CA GLU A 140 12.95 -15.05 -3.59
C GLU A 140 13.26 -13.84 -2.69
N THR A 141 12.25 -13.01 -2.41
CA THR A 141 12.38 -11.85 -1.52
C THR A 141 12.80 -12.25 -0.11
N MET A 142 12.21 -13.31 0.45
CA MET A 142 12.58 -13.84 1.77
C MET A 142 14.03 -14.33 1.79
N ASN A 143 14.47 -15.03 0.74
CA ASN A 143 15.87 -15.48 0.63
C ASN A 143 16.85 -14.31 0.49
N THR A 144 16.49 -13.27 -0.27
CA THR A 144 17.29 -12.04 -0.37
C THR A 144 17.46 -11.40 1.01
N GLY A 145 16.35 -11.15 1.73
CA GLY A 145 16.41 -10.59 3.08
C GLY A 145 17.21 -11.45 4.07
N LYS A 146 17.10 -12.79 3.97
CA LYS A 146 17.96 -13.71 4.77
C LYS A 146 19.45 -13.51 4.46
N ASN A 147 19.80 -13.44 3.18
CA ASN A 147 21.19 -13.25 2.77
C ASN A 147 21.74 -11.89 3.21
N ASP A 148 20.93 -10.83 3.16
CA ASP A 148 21.29 -9.50 3.66
C ASP A 148 21.58 -9.54 5.18
N LEU A 149 20.76 -10.27 5.96
CA LEU A 149 21.01 -10.47 7.39
C LEU A 149 22.34 -11.20 7.65
N ILE A 150 22.63 -12.26 6.89
CA ILE A 150 23.87 -13.00 6.98
C ILE A 150 25.08 -12.13 6.63
N GLN A 151 24.96 -11.36 5.57
CA GLN A 151 26.02 -10.44 5.15
C GLN A 151 26.29 -9.40 6.24
N LEU A 152 25.24 -8.71 6.71
CA LEU A 152 25.36 -7.69 7.75
C LEU A 152 25.95 -8.27 9.06
N LYS A 153 25.54 -9.50 9.44
CA LYS A 153 26.12 -10.21 10.59
C LYS A 153 27.63 -10.42 10.43
N ASN A 154 28.08 -10.84 9.25
CA ASN A 154 29.52 -11.04 8.98
C ASN A 154 30.27 -9.71 9.01
N GLU A 155 29.73 -8.67 8.41
CA GLU A 155 30.32 -7.32 8.41
C GLU A 155 30.48 -6.80 9.84
N ILE A 156 29.43 -6.80 10.64
CA ILE A 156 29.47 -6.35 12.06
C ILE A 156 30.44 -7.21 12.86
N SER A 157 30.46 -8.53 12.63
CA SER A 157 31.35 -9.44 13.38
C SER A 157 32.83 -9.21 13.08
N SER A 158 33.16 -8.80 11.84
CA SER A 158 34.53 -8.57 11.39
C SER A 158 35.13 -7.25 11.89
N VAL A 159 34.32 -6.29 12.33
CA VAL A 159 34.78 -4.99 12.84
C VAL A 159 35.49 -5.19 14.18
N ALA A 160 36.77 -4.80 14.25
CA ALA A 160 37.54 -4.81 15.49
C ALA A 160 37.13 -3.61 16.40
N GLY A 161 37.11 -3.86 17.70
CA GLY A 161 36.81 -2.85 18.70
C GLY A 161 35.45 -2.98 19.37
N LYS A 162 35.04 -1.91 20.10
CA LYS A 162 33.77 -1.91 20.83
C LYS A 162 32.60 -1.76 19.85
N LYS A 163 31.67 -2.70 19.90
CA LYS A 163 30.42 -2.67 19.10
C LYS A 163 29.44 -1.66 19.69
N SER A 164 28.63 -1.04 18.84
CA SER A 164 27.51 -0.22 19.28
C SER A 164 26.43 -1.06 19.98
N ASP A 165 25.53 -0.39 20.70
CA ASP A 165 24.38 -1.07 21.32
C ASP A 165 23.48 -1.72 20.26
N PHE A 166 23.33 -1.09 19.07
CA PHE A 166 22.64 -1.65 17.95
C PHE A 166 23.31 -2.92 17.45
N ASP A 167 24.64 -2.90 17.22
CA ASP A 167 25.38 -4.07 16.74
C ASP A 167 25.23 -5.27 17.69
N THR A 168 25.30 -4.98 19.00
CA THR A 168 25.15 -6.01 20.03
C THR A 168 23.75 -6.62 20.03
N ALA A 169 22.70 -5.80 19.95
CA ALA A 169 21.32 -6.25 19.86
C ALA A 169 21.09 -7.01 18.57
N PHE A 170 21.58 -6.51 17.43
CA PHE A 170 21.47 -7.19 16.14
C PHE A 170 22.10 -8.58 16.18
N LEU A 171 23.36 -8.72 16.64
CA LEU A 171 24.05 -9.99 16.71
C LEU A 171 23.34 -10.98 17.66
N THR A 172 22.70 -10.49 18.72
CA THR A 172 21.96 -11.33 19.67
C THR A 172 20.73 -11.98 19.02
N HIS A 173 20.05 -11.28 18.11
CA HIS A 173 18.77 -11.73 17.55
C HIS A 173 18.84 -12.22 16.11
N CYS A 174 19.95 -11.97 15.40
CA CYS A 174 20.07 -12.23 13.96
C CYS A 174 19.88 -13.70 13.60
N ASP A 175 20.49 -14.62 14.38
CA ASP A 175 20.38 -16.06 14.11
C ASP A 175 18.96 -16.58 14.28
N THR A 176 18.25 -16.08 15.30
CA THR A 176 16.83 -16.41 15.49
C THR A 176 15.99 -15.91 14.30
N ALA A 177 16.22 -14.65 13.84
CA ALA A 177 15.51 -14.11 12.70
C ALA A 177 15.78 -14.91 11.41
N ILE A 178 17.03 -15.31 11.17
CA ILE A 178 17.39 -16.18 10.03
C ILE A 178 16.63 -17.52 10.09
N GLN A 179 16.61 -18.15 11.26
CA GLN A 179 15.92 -19.43 11.48
C GLN A 179 14.40 -19.31 11.29
N GLU A 180 13.81 -18.21 11.73
CA GLU A 180 12.38 -17.90 11.51
C GLU A 180 12.07 -17.76 10.03
N ILE A 181 12.92 -17.06 9.26
CA ILE A 181 12.77 -16.94 7.79
C ILE A 181 12.85 -18.31 7.13
N GLU A 182 13.82 -19.14 7.50
CA GLU A 182 13.96 -20.50 6.95
C GLU A 182 12.75 -21.37 7.25
N THR A 183 12.23 -21.29 8.48
CA THR A 183 11.01 -22.00 8.89
C THR A 183 9.81 -21.54 8.07
N ALA A 184 9.66 -20.24 7.85
CA ALA A 184 8.58 -19.67 7.04
C ALA A 184 8.69 -20.12 5.57
N ILE A 185 9.89 -20.08 4.98
CA ILE A 185 10.14 -20.57 3.62
C ILE A 185 9.80 -22.07 3.51
N PHE A 186 10.25 -22.88 4.46
CA PHE A 186 9.97 -24.31 4.50
C PHE A 186 8.47 -24.60 4.55
N GLY A 187 7.74 -23.90 5.42
CA GLY A 187 6.29 -24.02 5.54
C GLY A 187 5.51 -23.54 4.30
N LEU A 188 6.01 -22.51 3.61
CA LEU A 188 5.34 -21.92 2.45
C LEU A 188 5.60 -22.73 1.14
N LYS A 189 6.81 -23.25 0.98
CA LYS A 189 7.31 -23.87 -0.26
C LYS A 189 6.39 -24.94 -0.88
N PRO A 190 5.73 -25.84 -0.11
CA PRO A 190 4.95 -26.94 -0.70
C PRO A 190 3.74 -26.48 -1.54
N PHE A 191 3.16 -25.33 -1.24
CA PHE A 191 1.93 -24.84 -1.89
C PHE A 191 2.06 -23.45 -2.52
N TYR A 192 3.19 -22.77 -2.32
CA TYR A 192 3.36 -21.39 -2.82
C TYR A 192 3.32 -21.31 -4.35
N SER A 193 3.88 -22.30 -5.04
CA SER A 193 3.86 -22.34 -6.51
C SER A 193 2.44 -22.37 -7.04
N ASP A 194 1.57 -23.20 -6.46
CA ASP A 194 0.18 -23.33 -6.89
C ASP A 194 -0.62 -22.07 -6.58
N LEU A 195 -0.48 -21.52 -5.37
CA LEU A 195 -1.10 -20.25 -4.98
C LEU A 195 -0.70 -19.09 -5.91
N SER A 196 0.59 -19.01 -6.23
CA SER A 196 1.12 -17.97 -7.12
C SER A 196 0.64 -18.14 -8.57
N ASN A 197 0.61 -19.37 -9.06
CA ASN A 197 0.10 -19.67 -10.41
C ASN A 197 -1.40 -19.39 -10.52
N ASP A 198 -2.18 -19.72 -9.50
CA ASP A 198 -3.61 -19.43 -9.47
C ASP A 198 -3.87 -17.91 -9.39
N ALA A 199 -3.12 -17.19 -8.57
CA ALA A 199 -3.20 -15.73 -8.50
C ALA A 199 -2.84 -15.09 -9.85
N ARG A 200 -1.77 -15.56 -10.50
CA ARG A 200 -1.36 -15.08 -11.83
C ARG A 200 -2.44 -15.33 -12.89
N LYS A 201 -3.11 -16.49 -12.86
CA LYS A 201 -4.21 -16.81 -13.77
C LYS A 201 -5.46 -15.97 -13.52
N ARG A 202 -5.78 -15.70 -12.27
CA ARG A 202 -6.92 -14.88 -11.89
C ARG A 202 -6.67 -13.38 -12.08
N GLY A 203 -5.41 -12.96 -12.11
CA GLY A 203 -5.03 -11.55 -12.04
C GLY A 203 -5.28 -10.97 -10.65
N GLY A 204 -5.19 -9.66 -10.54
CA GLY A 204 -5.45 -8.92 -9.31
C GLY A 204 -4.22 -8.17 -8.79
N PHE A 205 -4.46 -7.35 -7.79
CA PHE A 205 -3.42 -6.59 -7.11
C PHE A 205 -3.74 -6.44 -5.62
N CYS A 206 -2.72 -6.11 -4.85
CA CYS A 206 -2.75 -5.80 -3.43
C CYS A 206 -2.56 -4.30 -3.20
N HIS A 207 -3.13 -3.77 -2.13
CA HIS A 207 -2.85 -2.41 -1.64
C HIS A 207 -1.39 -2.27 -1.19
N HIS A 208 -0.86 -3.33 -0.57
CA HIS A 208 0.50 -3.51 -0.09
C HIS A 208 0.88 -2.67 1.14
N ASP A 209 0.08 -1.69 1.54
CA ASP A 209 0.23 -0.98 2.82
C ASP A 209 -1.11 -0.80 3.56
N PRO A 210 -1.71 -1.88 4.10
CA PRO A 210 -2.96 -1.79 4.87
C PRO A 210 -2.71 -1.25 6.29
N ALA A 211 -2.12 -0.06 6.37
CA ALA A 211 -1.93 0.65 7.63
C ALA A 211 -3.21 1.41 8.01
N HIS A 212 -3.48 1.52 9.32
CA HIS A 212 -4.69 2.19 9.81
C HIS A 212 -4.87 3.61 9.28
N HIS A 213 -3.77 4.33 9.04
CA HIS A 213 -3.79 5.70 8.52
C HIS A 213 -4.09 5.79 7.02
N ASN A 214 -4.19 4.67 6.31
CA ASN A 214 -4.58 4.59 4.90
C ASN A 214 -6.06 4.22 4.73
N PHE A 215 -6.84 4.27 5.80
CA PHE A 215 -8.28 4.06 5.81
C PHE A 215 -9.01 5.15 6.58
N LEU A 216 -10.22 5.46 6.15
CA LEU A 216 -11.17 6.27 6.88
C LEU A 216 -12.47 5.50 7.07
N ILE A 217 -13.11 5.69 8.20
CA ILE A 217 -14.47 5.18 8.50
C ILE A 217 -15.38 6.38 8.61
N ASP A 218 -16.41 6.43 7.79
CA ASP A 218 -17.42 7.49 7.84
C ASP A 218 -18.43 7.31 8.98
N ASP A 219 -19.40 8.24 9.10
CA ASP A 219 -20.42 8.20 10.14
C ASP A 219 -21.44 7.04 9.97
N HIS A 220 -21.43 6.36 8.80
CA HIS A 220 -22.25 5.17 8.52
C HIS A 220 -21.47 3.87 8.73
N GLY A 221 -20.19 3.94 9.10
CA GLY A 221 -19.33 2.78 9.31
C GLY A 221 -18.70 2.23 8.02
N ILE A 222 -18.85 2.94 6.90
CA ILE A 222 -18.25 2.56 5.61
C ILE A 222 -16.76 2.90 5.65
N VAL A 223 -15.94 1.91 5.29
CA VAL A 223 -14.49 2.07 5.18
C VAL A 223 -14.14 2.51 3.77
N THR A 224 -13.34 3.55 3.67
CA THR A 224 -12.76 4.01 2.41
C THR A 224 -11.24 3.95 2.49
N GLY A 225 -10.58 3.30 1.53
CA GLY A 225 -9.12 3.19 1.46
C GLY A 225 -8.51 4.27 0.55
N PHE A 226 -7.24 4.59 0.80
CA PHE A 226 -6.46 5.50 -0.03
C PHE A 226 -4.97 5.21 0.08
N ASP A 227 -4.16 5.92 -0.70
CA ASP A 227 -2.70 5.74 -0.77
C ASP A 227 -2.27 4.42 -1.43
N PHE A 228 -2.70 4.23 -2.68
CA PHE A 228 -2.33 3.09 -3.53
C PHE A 228 -0.89 3.17 -4.08
N ASP A 229 -0.06 4.06 -3.55
CA ASP A 229 1.32 4.29 -4.02
C ASP A 229 2.18 3.02 -3.97
N TYR A 230 1.85 2.10 -3.06
CA TYR A 230 2.55 0.81 -2.89
C TYR A 230 1.86 -0.38 -3.56
N ALA A 231 0.77 -0.15 -4.31
CA ALA A 231 0.05 -1.23 -4.96
C ALA A 231 0.96 -2.10 -5.83
N ILE A 232 0.78 -3.41 -5.74
CA ILE A 232 1.52 -4.42 -6.49
C ILE A 232 0.58 -5.54 -6.97
N ALA A 233 0.90 -6.14 -8.10
CA ALA A 233 0.25 -7.38 -8.54
C ALA A 233 0.88 -8.56 -7.79
N ASP A 234 0.17 -9.08 -6.78
CA ASP A 234 0.62 -10.19 -5.94
C ASP A 234 -0.59 -10.97 -5.41
N ILE A 235 -0.34 -12.03 -4.63
CA ILE A 235 -1.38 -12.82 -3.98
C ILE A 235 -2.05 -12.02 -2.85
N PRO A 236 -3.38 -12.02 -2.74
CA PRO A 236 -4.11 -11.28 -1.69
C PRO A 236 -3.66 -11.60 -0.26
N ALA A 237 -3.15 -12.80 -0.02
CA ALA A 237 -2.59 -13.20 1.27
C ALA A 237 -1.45 -12.28 1.76
N HIS A 238 -0.76 -11.57 0.86
CA HIS A 238 0.26 -10.59 1.22
C HIS A 238 -0.33 -9.45 2.05
N ASP A 239 -1.42 -8.83 1.57
CA ASP A 239 -2.11 -7.77 2.30
C ASP A 239 -2.71 -8.27 3.62
N VAL A 240 -3.27 -9.47 3.64
CA VAL A 240 -3.81 -10.09 4.86
C VAL A 240 -2.71 -10.26 5.90
N ALA A 241 -1.53 -10.75 5.50
CA ALA A 241 -0.38 -10.91 6.39
C ALA A 241 0.12 -9.54 6.91
N ALA A 242 0.19 -8.52 6.04
CA ALA A 242 0.57 -7.17 6.41
C ALA A 242 -0.42 -6.54 7.40
N LEU A 243 -1.73 -6.71 7.16
CA LEU A 243 -2.79 -6.24 8.08
C LEU A 243 -2.71 -6.96 9.42
N LEU A 244 -2.60 -8.30 9.42
CA LEU A 244 -2.45 -9.11 10.63
C LEU A 244 -1.27 -8.66 11.48
N LEU A 245 -0.12 -8.43 10.86
CA LEU A 245 1.08 -7.96 11.57
C LEU A 245 0.83 -6.62 12.29
N LYS A 246 0.15 -5.68 11.63
CA LYS A 246 -0.18 -4.36 12.22
C LYS A 246 -1.19 -4.51 13.37
N ILE A 247 -2.21 -5.34 13.21
CA ILE A 247 -3.20 -5.62 14.24
C ILE A 247 -2.57 -6.32 15.43
N LEU A 248 -1.78 -7.37 15.21
CA LEU A 248 -1.13 -8.14 16.28
C LEU A 248 -0.15 -7.29 17.09
N LYS A 249 0.70 -6.49 16.43
CA LYS A 249 1.59 -5.53 17.11
C LYS A 249 0.81 -4.55 17.99
N THR A 250 -0.32 -4.04 17.50
CA THR A 250 -1.18 -3.10 18.25
C THR A 250 -1.85 -3.76 19.45
N ASN A 251 -2.13 -5.06 19.39
CA ASN A 251 -2.82 -5.84 20.41
C ASN A 251 -1.89 -6.79 21.19
N HIS A 252 -0.60 -6.46 21.30
CA HIS A 252 0.39 -7.21 22.05
C HIS A 252 0.40 -8.72 21.69
N TRP A 253 0.25 -9.02 20.40
CA TRP A 253 0.24 -10.38 19.84
C TRP A 253 -0.89 -11.28 20.35
N HIS A 254 -2.00 -10.71 20.84
CA HIS A 254 -3.10 -11.49 21.35
C HIS A 254 -3.83 -12.25 20.23
N PRO A 255 -3.97 -13.59 20.30
CA PRO A 255 -4.51 -14.43 19.21
C PRO A 255 -5.95 -14.08 18.79
N ALA A 256 -6.77 -13.56 19.72
CA ALA A 256 -8.15 -13.19 19.42
C ALA A 256 -8.24 -12.05 18.38
N ALA A 257 -7.23 -11.16 18.33
CA ALA A 257 -7.16 -10.09 17.33
C ALA A 257 -6.93 -10.66 15.92
N ALA A 258 -6.04 -11.66 15.80
CA ALA A 258 -5.82 -12.36 14.54
C ALA A 258 -7.09 -13.12 14.09
N LYS A 259 -7.74 -13.84 14.99
CA LYS A 259 -8.99 -14.55 14.70
C LYS A 259 -10.08 -13.60 14.21
N CYS A 260 -10.23 -12.43 14.84
CA CYS A 260 -11.17 -11.41 14.42
C CYS A 260 -10.90 -10.96 12.96
N CYS A 261 -9.65 -10.63 12.63
CA CYS A 261 -9.26 -10.22 11.30
C CYS A 261 -9.53 -11.31 10.24
N LEU A 262 -9.05 -12.54 10.48
CA LEU A 262 -9.21 -13.64 9.54
C LEU A 262 -10.68 -14.02 9.33
N SER A 263 -11.49 -14.08 10.40
CA SER A 263 -12.92 -14.38 10.27
C SER A 263 -13.74 -13.29 9.60
N ALA A 264 -13.26 -12.05 9.57
CA ALA A 264 -13.93 -10.95 8.88
C ALA A 264 -13.50 -10.83 7.42
N TYR A 265 -12.29 -11.30 7.10
CA TYR A 265 -11.77 -11.33 5.72
C TYR A 265 -12.33 -12.51 4.92
N SER A 266 -12.58 -13.69 5.54
CA SER A 266 -13.09 -14.92 4.89
C SER A 266 -14.55 -14.81 4.48
#